data_2825ade77950d39e941e2b868b2b6ad0
#
_entry.id   2825ade77950d39e941e2b868b2b6ad0
#
_cell.length_a   1.000
_cell.length_b   1.000
_cell.length_c   1.000
_cell.angle_alpha   90.00
_cell.angle_beta   90.00
_cell.angle_gamma   90.00
#
_symmetry.space_group_name_H-M   'P 1'
#
loop_
_entity.id
_entity.type
_entity.pdbx_description
1 polymer ?
#
loop_
_entity_poly.entity_id
_entity_poly.type
_entity_poly.pdbx_seq_one_letter_code
_entity_poly.pdbx_strand_id
1 'polypeptide(L)'
;MTAPGPTLAVATRFWLRLGWISFGGPAGQIALLHRELVERRRWLSERRYLHALNYCLLLPGPEATQLATYLGWLMHGSRGGLLAGGLFLFPSVLVLLGLSTVYALWGQLPLLQAVFWALKPAVLAIVANAAWRLGQRTLHNPLLVAIAVAALAALALGKLPYPLLVVLAGAIGWLGGRLRPGLFQLPVRAAAPLAAGSADGSAPEPIHGDATPTPAHARFEPRRLALTLLLGGLAILTPLLLLLGLDGANGMLLSMARFFSRVALFSFGGAYAVLPYVAQGAVHGFGWLTPAQMVDGLALGETTPGPLIMVVAFVGFLGAWNASASLPYALLAGLVVVWFTFLPSFLFILVGGPLVEASREDLRLGPPMTAITAALVGVIASLALYFAVPVLWPGGRFDPLALLLAALALLLLRRGFGVLPLIGGAGLVGLLRFVVSLAALPATP
;
A
#
# COMPACT_ATOMS: atom_id res chain seq x y z
N MET A 1 -37.48 13.39 -4.92
CA MET A 1 -36.94 13.65 -3.57
C MET A 1 -35.75 12.72 -3.39
N THR A 2 -34.53 13.24 -3.34
CA THR A 2 -33.33 12.44 -3.09
C THR A 2 -33.39 11.87 -1.68
N ALA A 3 -33.14 10.56 -1.51
CA ALA A 3 -33.09 9.95 -0.19
C ALA A 3 -32.07 10.67 0.70
N PRO A 4 -32.35 10.86 1.99
CA PRO A 4 -31.41 11.52 2.89
C PRO A 4 -30.11 10.71 2.94
N GLY A 5 -28.98 11.41 2.85
CA GLY A 5 -27.65 10.80 2.93
C GLY A 5 -27.43 10.03 4.23
N PRO A 6 -26.48 9.08 4.29
CA PRO A 6 -26.18 8.36 5.51
C PRO A 6 -25.75 9.33 6.60
N THR A 7 -26.25 9.15 7.83
CA THR A 7 -25.76 9.93 8.97
C THR A 7 -24.30 9.59 9.25
N LEU A 8 -23.57 10.52 9.88
CA LEU A 8 -22.16 10.30 10.22
C LEU A 8 -21.97 9.03 11.06
N ALA A 9 -22.91 8.71 11.98
CA ALA A 9 -22.86 7.50 12.79
C ALA A 9 -22.99 6.22 11.97
N VAL A 10 -23.87 6.21 10.97
CA VAL A 10 -24.02 5.07 10.02
C VAL A 10 -22.75 4.91 9.19
N ALA A 11 -22.20 6.02 8.69
CA ALA A 11 -20.96 6.03 7.93
C ALA A 11 -19.77 5.55 8.77
N THR A 12 -19.66 5.95 10.04
CA THR A 12 -18.60 5.50 10.96
C THR A 12 -18.60 3.99 11.14
N ARG A 13 -19.76 3.38 11.42
CA ARG A 13 -19.90 1.91 11.53
C ARG A 13 -19.55 1.21 10.23
N PHE A 14 -19.95 1.77 9.11
CA PHE A 14 -19.64 1.26 7.79
C PHE A 14 -18.14 1.24 7.52
N TRP A 15 -17.43 2.36 7.74
CA TRP A 15 -15.99 2.47 7.50
C TRP A 15 -15.17 1.54 8.40
N LEU A 16 -15.56 1.41 9.68
CA LEU A 16 -14.93 0.48 10.60
C LEU A 16 -15.09 -0.97 10.13
N ARG A 17 -16.33 -1.37 9.74
CA ARG A 17 -16.58 -2.71 9.19
C ARG A 17 -15.75 -2.95 7.92
N LEU A 18 -15.68 -1.95 7.05
CA LEU A 18 -14.94 -2.05 5.80
C LEU A 18 -13.44 -2.26 6.05
N GLY A 19 -12.86 -1.57 7.02
CA GLY A 19 -11.47 -1.76 7.43
C GLY A 19 -11.16 -3.21 7.83
N TRP A 20 -12.06 -3.87 8.58
CA TRP A 20 -11.89 -5.26 9.00
C TRP A 20 -11.95 -6.28 7.86
N ILE A 21 -12.72 -6.02 6.81
CA ILE A 21 -12.90 -6.95 5.68
C ILE A 21 -12.07 -6.56 4.44
N SER A 22 -11.20 -5.58 4.57
CA SER A 22 -10.43 -4.98 3.49
C SER A 22 -9.15 -5.78 3.22
N PHE A 23 -9.28 -6.95 2.59
CA PHE A 23 -8.18 -7.81 2.19
C PHE A 23 -7.95 -7.77 0.67
N GLY A 24 -6.80 -8.30 0.21
CA GLY A 24 -6.53 -8.55 -1.21
C GLY A 24 -5.78 -7.42 -1.94
N GLY A 25 -5.08 -6.58 -1.19
CA GLY A 25 -4.25 -5.50 -1.74
C GLY A 25 -5.07 -4.37 -2.39
N PRO A 26 -4.42 -3.39 -3.06
CA PRO A 26 -5.09 -2.19 -3.56
C PRO A 26 -6.28 -2.48 -4.50
N ALA A 27 -6.10 -3.41 -5.44
CA ALA A 27 -7.16 -3.75 -6.41
C ALA A 27 -8.39 -4.40 -5.73
N GLY A 28 -8.18 -5.30 -4.76
CA GLY A 28 -9.26 -5.92 -4.00
C GLY A 28 -10.00 -4.91 -3.14
N GLN A 29 -9.28 -3.97 -2.53
CA GLN A 29 -9.84 -2.91 -1.70
C GLN A 29 -10.66 -1.91 -2.52
N ILE A 30 -10.15 -1.49 -3.68
CA ILE A 30 -10.89 -0.62 -4.62
C ILE A 30 -12.16 -1.33 -5.09
N ALA A 31 -12.09 -2.60 -5.48
CA ALA A 31 -13.27 -3.38 -5.88
C ALA A 31 -14.28 -3.54 -4.73
N LEU A 32 -13.81 -3.72 -3.49
CA LEU A 32 -14.66 -3.78 -2.30
C LEU A 32 -15.39 -2.45 -2.05
N LEU A 33 -14.66 -1.32 -2.15
CA LEU A 33 -15.23 0.02 -2.04
C LEU A 33 -16.30 0.27 -3.10
N HIS A 34 -16.01 -0.10 -4.35
CA HIS A 34 -16.96 0.02 -5.47
C HIS A 34 -18.23 -0.77 -5.18
N ARG A 35 -18.10 -2.07 -4.90
CA ARG A 35 -19.24 -2.95 -4.62
C ARG A 35 -20.11 -2.45 -3.47
N GLU A 36 -19.50 -1.98 -2.39
CA GLU A 36 -20.26 -1.53 -1.22
C GLU A 36 -20.91 -0.16 -1.40
N LEU A 37 -20.23 0.80 -2.06
CA LEU A 37 -20.70 2.18 -2.15
C LEU A 37 -21.53 2.46 -3.40
N VAL A 38 -21.20 1.81 -4.53
CA VAL A 38 -21.89 2.03 -5.82
C VAL A 38 -22.98 0.99 -6.01
N GLU A 39 -22.64 -0.31 -5.96
CA GLU A 39 -23.58 -1.37 -6.32
C GLU A 39 -24.61 -1.65 -5.20
N ARG A 40 -24.15 -1.87 -3.96
CA ARG A 40 -25.02 -2.31 -2.86
C ARG A 40 -25.77 -1.17 -2.19
N ARG A 41 -25.06 -0.12 -1.79
CA ARG A 41 -25.63 1.00 -1.00
C ARG A 41 -26.11 2.15 -1.86
N ARG A 42 -25.58 2.25 -3.07
CA ARG A 42 -25.88 3.34 -4.01
C ARG A 42 -25.69 4.73 -3.38
N TRP A 43 -24.65 4.86 -2.55
CA TRP A 43 -24.31 6.16 -1.99
C TRP A 43 -23.68 7.08 -3.02
N LEU A 44 -23.04 6.51 -4.04
CA LEU A 44 -22.31 7.21 -5.09
C LEU A 44 -22.70 6.67 -6.48
N SER A 45 -22.69 7.55 -7.48
CA SER A 45 -22.75 7.12 -8.87
C SER A 45 -21.42 6.52 -9.34
N GLU A 46 -21.47 5.66 -10.35
CA GLU A 46 -20.29 5.08 -11.00
C GLU A 46 -19.31 6.17 -11.45
N ARG A 47 -19.83 7.22 -12.12
CA ARG A 47 -19.02 8.32 -12.62
C ARG A 47 -18.27 9.06 -11.51
N ARG A 48 -18.92 9.37 -10.39
CA ARG A 48 -18.28 10.03 -9.26
C ARG A 48 -17.24 9.15 -8.58
N TYR A 49 -17.52 7.86 -8.48
CA TYR A 49 -16.56 6.90 -7.94
C TYR A 49 -15.30 6.83 -8.80
N LEU A 50 -15.45 6.70 -10.13
CA LEU A 50 -14.33 6.64 -11.08
C LEU A 50 -13.54 7.96 -11.09
N HIS A 51 -14.21 9.11 -11.00
CA HIS A 51 -13.56 10.41 -10.88
C HIS A 51 -12.67 10.48 -9.61
N ALA A 52 -13.21 10.08 -8.45
CA ALA A 52 -12.48 10.00 -7.20
C ALA A 52 -11.28 9.04 -7.30
N LEU A 53 -11.48 7.86 -7.89
CA LEU A 53 -10.43 6.86 -8.10
C LEU A 53 -9.31 7.40 -8.99
N ASN A 54 -9.65 8.01 -10.12
CA ASN A 54 -8.67 8.59 -11.03
C ASN A 54 -7.80 9.65 -10.34
N TYR A 55 -8.40 10.48 -9.50
CA TYR A 55 -7.64 11.44 -8.70
C TYR A 55 -6.68 10.76 -7.73
N CYS A 56 -7.16 9.77 -6.97
CA CYS A 56 -6.31 9.04 -6.01
C CYS A 56 -5.15 8.31 -6.68
N LEU A 57 -5.34 7.80 -7.92
CA LEU A 57 -4.28 7.15 -8.69
C LEU A 57 -3.16 8.12 -9.16
N LEU A 58 -3.42 9.43 -9.18
CA LEU A 58 -2.43 10.45 -9.53
C LEU A 58 -1.59 10.90 -8.33
N LEU A 59 -2.07 10.67 -7.12
CA LEU A 59 -1.40 11.10 -5.91
C LEU A 59 -0.38 10.07 -5.40
N PRO A 60 0.71 10.49 -4.76
CA PRO A 60 1.54 9.58 -4.01
C PRO A 60 0.80 9.11 -2.76
N GLY A 61 0.88 7.81 -2.47
CA GLY A 61 0.26 7.22 -1.29
C GLY A 61 -0.58 5.97 -1.57
N PRO A 62 -1.17 5.36 -0.53
CA PRO A 62 -2.02 4.17 -0.66
C PRO A 62 -3.40 4.53 -1.23
N GLU A 63 -3.62 4.21 -2.51
CA GLU A 63 -4.79 4.61 -3.29
C GLU A 63 -6.12 4.26 -2.61
N ALA A 64 -6.22 3.06 -2.04
CA ALA A 64 -7.46 2.62 -1.37
C ALA A 64 -7.80 3.47 -0.12
N THR A 65 -6.77 3.85 0.66
CA THR A 65 -6.95 4.75 1.82
C THR A 65 -7.31 6.16 1.37
N GLN A 66 -6.64 6.65 0.34
CA GLN A 66 -6.95 7.95 -0.26
C GLN A 66 -8.37 7.97 -0.78
N LEU A 67 -8.80 6.92 -1.49
CA LEU A 67 -10.16 6.79 -1.99
C LEU A 67 -11.19 6.76 -0.85
N ALA A 68 -10.96 5.97 0.21
CA ALA A 68 -11.82 5.95 1.38
C ALA A 68 -11.92 7.35 2.02
N THR A 69 -10.78 8.04 2.17
CA THR A 69 -10.69 9.40 2.70
C THR A 69 -11.47 10.39 1.82
N TYR A 70 -11.28 10.33 0.50
CA TYR A 70 -11.96 11.21 -0.46
C TYR A 70 -13.47 11.00 -0.44
N LEU A 71 -13.92 9.75 -0.47
CA LEU A 71 -15.35 9.42 -0.46
C LEU A 71 -16.01 9.81 0.86
N GLY A 72 -15.32 9.58 1.98
CA GLY A 72 -15.78 10.05 3.29
C GLY A 72 -15.84 11.59 3.38
N TRP A 73 -14.85 12.27 2.81
CA TRP A 73 -14.81 13.73 2.71
C TRP A 73 -15.92 14.28 1.80
N LEU A 74 -16.16 13.66 0.67
CA LEU A 74 -17.24 14.06 -0.24
C LEU A 74 -18.61 13.99 0.42
N MET A 75 -18.85 12.98 1.28
CA MET A 75 -20.13 12.77 1.96
C MET A 75 -20.31 13.65 3.22
N HIS A 76 -19.26 13.85 4.03
CA HIS A 76 -19.38 14.45 5.36
C HIS A 76 -18.29 15.49 5.66
N GLY A 77 -17.64 16.07 4.66
CA GLY A 77 -16.56 17.04 4.83
C GLY A 77 -15.32 16.47 5.49
N SER A 78 -14.46 17.35 6.03
CA SER A 78 -13.16 16.94 6.59
C SER A 78 -13.30 15.91 7.72
N ARG A 79 -14.32 15.99 8.55
CA ARG A 79 -14.60 14.98 9.60
C ARG A 79 -14.89 13.61 9.00
N GLY A 80 -15.71 13.57 7.93
CA GLY A 80 -16.00 12.32 7.21
C GLY A 80 -14.77 11.70 6.58
N GLY A 81 -13.91 12.50 5.95
CA GLY A 81 -12.66 12.04 5.37
C GLY A 81 -11.69 11.47 6.40
N LEU A 82 -11.47 12.18 7.50
CA LEU A 82 -10.60 11.70 8.58
C LEU A 82 -11.13 10.42 9.23
N LEU A 83 -12.43 10.34 9.48
CA LEU A 83 -13.06 9.14 10.03
C LEU A 83 -12.99 7.95 9.05
N ALA A 84 -13.31 8.18 7.78
CA ALA A 84 -13.31 7.12 6.78
C ALA A 84 -11.91 6.52 6.58
N GLY A 85 -10.91 7.36 6.31
CA GLY A 85 -9.53 6.91 6.15
C GLY A 85 -8.94 6.33 7.43
N GLY A 86 -9.16 6.97 8.58
CA GLY A 86 -8.67 6.50 9.87
C GLY A 86 -9.25 5.15 10.28
N LEU A 87 -10.59 4.98 10.16
CA LEU A 87 -11.24 3.71 10.48
C LEU A 87 -10.95 2.60 9.47
N PHE A 88 -10.65 2.96 8.22
CA PHE A 88 -10.18 2.01 7.21
C PHE A 88 -8.78 1.47 7.56
N LEU A 89 -7.92 2.28 8.19
CA LEU A 89 -6.57 1.90 8.62
C LEU A 89 -6.54 1.23 9.99
N PHE A 90 -7.43 1.62 10.90
CA PHE A 90 -7.38 1.25 12.31
C PHE A 90 -7.25 -0.26 12.57
N PRO A 91 -8.06 -1.15 11.93
CA PRO A 91 -7.91 -2.59 12.11
C PRO A 91 -6.54 -3.12 11.72
N SER A 92 -5.99 -2.59 10.63
CA SER A 92 -4.68 -2.94 10.11
C SER A 92 -3.57 -2.59 11.09
N VAL A 93 -3.61 -1.38 11.66
CA VAL A 93 -2.65 -0.94 12.67
C VAL A 93 -2.69 -1.85 13.89
N LEU A 94 -3.90 -2.11 14.40
CA LEU A 94 -4.09 -2.94 15.60
C LEU A 94 -3.57 -4.36 15.38
N VAL A 95 -3.98 -5.00 14.28
CA VAL A 95 -3.61 -6.40 13.98
C VAL A 95 -2.11 -6.49 13.74
N LEU A 96 -1.53 -5.59 12.94
CA LEU A 96 -0.13 -5.69 12.59
C LEU A 96 0.80 -5.37 13.77
N LEU A 97 0.48 -4.38 14.60
CA LEU A 97 1.25 -4.14 15.83
C LEU A 97 1.12 -5.30 16.81
N GLY A 98 -0.07 -5.92 16.93
CA GLY A 98 -0.26 -7.13 17.69
C GLY A 98 0.59 -8.30 17.19
N LEU A 99 0.56 -8.57 15.87
CA LEU A 99 1.40 -9.61 15.26
C LEU A 99 2.89 -9.30 15.36
N SER A 100 3.28 -8.03 15.25
CA SER A 100 4.67 -7.59 15.48
C SER A 100 5.13 -7.88 16.91
N THR A 101 4.25 -7.67 17.89
CA THR A 101 4.52 -8.01 19.28
C THR A 101 4.70 -9.51 19.47
N VAL A 102 3.81 -10.32 18.89
CA VAL A 102 3.93 -11.79 18.91
C VAL A 102 5.25 -12.23 18.26
N TYR A 103 5.58 -11.64 17.10
CA TYR A 103 6.84 -11.93 16.40
C TYR A 103 8.07 -11.57 17.23
N ALA A 104 8.07 -10.41 17.88
CA ALA A 104 9.20 -9.94 18.71
C ALA A 104 9.42 -10.80 19.95
N LEU A 105 8.34 -11.23 20.61
CA LEU A 105 8.42 -12.00 21.86
C LEU A 105 8.64 -13.50 21.62
N TRP A 106 8.02 -14.06 20.60
CA TRP A 106 7.96 -15.52 20.38
C TRP A 106 8.46 -15.97 19.00
N GLY A 107 8.92 -15.07 18.15
CA GLY A 107 9.37 -15.40 16.78
C GLY A 107 10.51 -16.42 16.71
N GLN A 108 11.24 -16.62 17.81
CA GLN A 108 12.29 -17.63 17.90
C GLN A 108 11.77 -19.04 18.23
N LEU A 109 10.49 -19.18 18.53
CA LEU A 109 9.90 -20.50 18.78
C LEU A 109 9.95 -21.35 17.49
N PRO A 110 10.35 -22.65 17.59
CA PRO A 110 10.48 -23.53 16.43
C PRO A 110 9.19 -23.63 15.58
N LEU A 111 8.03 -23.56 16.25
CA LEU A 111 6.73 -23.54 15.59
C LEU A 111 6.59 -22.32 14.65
N LEU A 112 6.88 -21.12 15.16
CA LEU A 112 6.76 -19.88 14.38
C LEU A 112 7.81 -19.82 13.27
N GLN A 113 9.04 -20.27 13.55
CA GLN A 113 10.08 -20.36 12.54
C GLN A 113 9.69 -21.29 11.40
N ALA A 114 9.04 -22.43 11.67
CA ALA A 114 8.55 -23.34 10.64
C ALA A 114 7.43 -22.71 9.80
N VAL A 115 6.52 -21.95 10.43
CA VAL A 115 5.48 -21.21 9.70
C VAL A 115 6.09 -20.14 8.80
N PHE A 116 6.99 -19.28 9.33
CA PHE A 116 7.65 -18.24 8.54
C PHE A 116 8.53 -18.81 7.43
N TRP A 117 9.18 -19.97 7.65
CA TRP A 117 9.92 -20.64 6.59
C TRP A 117 9.06 -20.96 5.38
N ALA A 118 7.82 -21.42 5.58
CA ALA A 118 6.91 -21.74 4.48
C ALA A 118 6.23 -20.49 3.87
N LEU A 119 6.03 -19.42 4.68
CA LEU A 119 5.46 -18.17 4.21
C LEU A 119 6.41 -17.39 3.29
N LYS A 120 7.72 -17.42 3.53
CA LYS A 120 8.72 -16.66 2.74
C LYS A 120 8.67 -16.97 1.23
N PRO A 121 8.65 -18.25 0.77
CA PRO A 121 8.49 -18.58 -0.64
C PRO A 121 7.17 -18.09 -1.24
N ALA A 122 6.07 -18.14 -0.48
CA ALA A 122 4.78 -17.63 -0.93
C ALA A 122 4.83 -16.11 -1.15
N VAL A 123 5.44 -15.34 -0.24
CA VAL A 123 5.65 -13.90 -0.38
C VAL A 123 6.52 -13.57 -1.59
N LEU A 124 7.62 -14.30 -1.80
CA LEU A 124 8.45 -14.15 -2.99
C LEU A 124 7.61 -14.30 -4.27
N ALA A 125 6.76 -15.33 -4.33
CA ALA A 125 5.86 -15.56 -5.46
C ALA A 125 4.82 -14.44 -5.63
N ILE A 126 4.28 -13.90 -4.52
CA ILE A 126 3.33 -12.79 -4.55
C ILE A 126 3.97 -11.54 -5.14
N VAL A 127 5.18 -11.17 -4.69
CA VAL A 127 5.92 -10.01 -5.21
C VAL A 127 6.27 -10.19 -6.69
N ALA A 128 6.76 -11.37 -7.09
CA ALA A 128 7.06 -11.69 -8.48
C ALA A 128 5.79 -11.60 -9.36
N ASN A 129 4.66 -12.12 -8.87
CA ASN A 129 3.37 -12.04 -9.56
C ASN A 129 2.85 -10.60 -9.67
N ALA A 130 3.11 -9.75 -8.66
CA ALA A 130 2.75 -8.33 -8.71
C ALA A 130 3.52 -7.61 -9.81
N ALA A 131 4.85 -7.82 -9.91
CA ALA A 131 5.67 -7.29 -11.00
C ALA A 131 5.15 -7.75 -12.38
N TRP A 132 4.84 -9.04 -12.51
CA TRP A 132 4.30 -9.61 -13.74
C TRP A 132 2.96 -8.99 -14.14
N ARG A 133 2.00 -8.93 -13.23
CA ARG A 133 0.67 -8.34 -13.49
C ARG A 133 0.73 -6.87 -13.87
N LEU A 134 1.57 -6.10 -13.17
CA LEU A 134 1.78 -4.70 -13.51
C LEU A 134 2.44 -4.56 -14.87
N GLY A 135 3.46 -5.40 -15.16
CA GLY A 135 4.16 -5.44 -16.46
C GLY A 135 3.21 -5.70 -17.63
N GLN A 136 2.34 -6.72 -17.50
CA GLN A 136 1.36 -7.03 -18.55
C GLN A 136 0.39 -5.89 -18.87
N ARG A 137 0.08 -5.04 -17.88
CA ARG A 137 -0.82 -3.90 -18.06
C ARG A 137 -0.13 -2.65 -18.61
N THR A 138 1.15 -2.49 -18.30
CA THR A 138 1.89 -1.24 -18.53
C THR A 138 2.85 -1.35 -19.71
N LEU A 139 3.53 -2.47 -19.89
CA LEU A 139 4.64 -2.63 -20.85
C LEU A 139 4.11 -3.05 -22.24
N HIS A 140 3.43 -2.13 -22.93
CA HIS A 140 2.82 -2.39 -24.24
C HIS A 140 3.67 -1.94 -25.43
N ASN A 141 4.84 -1.31 -25.19
CA ASN A 141 5.78 -0.94 -26.24
C ASN A 141 7.24 -1.08 -25.78
N PRO A 142 8.22 -1.19 -26.71
CA PRO A 142 9.63 -1.41 -26.38
C PRO A 142 10.26 -0.32 -25.51
N LEU A 143 9.79 0.93 -25.61
CA LEU A 143 10.32 2.03 -24.82
C LEU A 143 9.98 1.87 -23.33
N LEU A 144 8.73 1.49 -23.03
CA LEU A 144 8.30 1.23 -21.65
C LEU A 144 9.02 0.00 -21.05
N VAL A 145 9.28 -1.02 -21.89
CA VAL A 145 10.11 -2.17 -21.49
C VAL A 145 11.53 -1.70 -21.16
N ALA A 146 12.13 -0.86 -22.00
CA ALA A 146 13.47 -0.30 -21.76
C ALA A 146 13.53 0.50 -20.46
N ILE A 147 12.50 1.32 -20.15
CA ILE A 147 12.39 2.04 -18.88
C ILE A 147 12.33 1.08 -17.70
N ALA A 148 11.55 0.01 -17.78
CA ALA A 148 11.44 -0.99 -16.73
C ALA A 148 12.77 -1.73 -16.50
N VAL A 149 13.45 -2.14 -17.56
CA VAL A 149 14.75 -2.83 -17.48
C VAL A 149 15.84 -1.88 -16.94
N ALA A 150 15.85 -0.63 -17.38
CA ALA A 150 16.78 0.37 -16.86
C ALA A 150 16.57 0.64 -15.36
N ALA A 151 15.30 0.71 -14.91
CA ALA A 151 14.94 0.86 -13.51
C ALA A 151 15.37 -0.34 -12.67
N LEU A 152 15.14 -1.56 -13.17
CA LEU A 152 15.61 -2.80 -12.55
C LEU A 152 17.13 -2.80 -12.39
N ALA A 153 17.85 -2.52 -13.47
CA ALA A 153 19.31 -2.49 -13.46
C ALA A 153 19.87 -1.42 -12.52
N ALA A 154 19.28 -0.22 -12.55
CA ALA A 154 19.71 0.90 -11.70
C ALA A 154 19.60 0.58 -10.20
N LEU A 155 18.52 -0.09 -9.78
CA LEU A 155 18.32 -0.50 -8.40
C LEU A 155 19.12 -1.74 -8.02
N ALA A 156 19.16 -2.77 -8.88
CA ALA A 156 19.90 -3.99 -8.62
C ALA A 156 21.41 -3.74 -8.50
N LEU A 157 21.94 -2.76 -9.23
CA LEU A 157 23.34 -2.32 -9.15
C LEU A 157 23.60 -1.29 -8.04
N GLY A 158 22.57 -0.86 -7.31
CA GLY A 158 22.67 0.12 -6.24
C GLY A 158 23.11 1.53 -6.68
N LYS A 159 23.02 1.85 -8.00
CA LYS A 159 23.57 3.07 -8.59
C LYS A 159 22.66 4.30 -8.48
N LEU A 160 21.36 4.10 -8.28
CA LEU A 160 20.39 5.20 -8.21
C LEU A 160 19.49 5.07 -6.98
N PRO A 161 19.31 6.14 -6.18
CA PRO A 161 18.32 6.16 -5.13
C PRO A 161 16.91 6.18 -5.73
N TYR A 162 15.99 5.44 -5.12
CA TYR A 162 14.60 5.29 -5.58
C TYR A 162 13.88 6.63 -5.86
N PRO A 163 13.95 7.67 -5.00
CA PRO A 163 13.28 8.94 -5.28
C PRO A 163 13.75 9.58 -6.60
N LEU A 164 15.07 9.53 -6.87
CA LEU A 164 15.64 10.08 -8.11
C LEU A 164 15.16 9.28 -9.33
N LEU A 165 15.05 7.95 -9.22
CA LEU A 165 14.51 7.11 -10.28
C LEU A 165 13.07 7.49 -10.64
N VAL A 166 12.20 7.73 -9.65
CA VAL A 166 10.81 8.16 -9.88
C VAL A 166 10.76 9.52 -10.58
N VAL A 167 11.59 10.48 -10.14
CA VAL A 167 11.69 11.82 -10.75
C VAL A 167 12.16 11.72 -12.21
N LEU A 168 13.21 10.94 -12.47
CA LEU A 168 13.73 10.74 -13.82
C LEU A 168 12.71 10.05 -14.73
N ALA A 169 12.02 9.03 -14.25
CA ALA A 169 10.94 8.38 -14.99
C ALA A 169 9.82 9.37 -15.34
N GLY A 170 9.41 10.19 -14.38
CA GLY A 170 8.42 11.25 -14.60
C GLY A 170 8.87 12.29 -15.64
N ALA A 171 10.14 12.71 -15.58
CA ALA A 171 10.73 13.63 -16.54
C ALA A 171 10.80 13.03 -17.97
N ILE A 172 11.19 11.74 -18.08
CA ILE A 172 11.19 11.01 -19.35
C ILE A 172 9.77 10.94 -19.91
N GLY A 173 8.78 10.63 -19.06
CA GLY A 173 7.38 10.59 -19.47
C GLY A 173 6.84 11.95 -19.91
N TRP A 174 7.21 13.01 -19.20
CA TRP A 174 6.82 14.38 -19.55
C TRP A 174 7.40 14.82 -20.90
N LEU A 175 8.71 14.61 -21.09
CA LEU A 175 9.39 14.93 -22.33
C LEU A 175 8.90 14.05 -23.48
N GLY A 176 8.78 12.72 -23.24
CA GLY A 176 8.30 11.77 -24.22
C GLY A 176 6.86 12.01 -24.64
N GLY A 177 6.01 12.41 -23.69
CA GLY A 177 4.63 12.81 -23.98
C GLY A 177 4.49 14.04 -24.86
N ARG A 178 5.48 14.95 -24.85
CA ARG A 178 5.56 16.11 -25.77
C ARG A 178 6.07 15.73 -27.15
N LEU A 179 7.09 14.86 -27.21
CA LEU A 179 7.76 14.49 -28.46
C LEU A 179 7.03 13.39 -29.23
N ARG A 180 6.49 12.39 -28.52
CA ARG A 180 5.81 11.21 -29.08
C ARG A 180 4.64 10.77 -28.18
N PRO A 181 3.53 11.50 -28.13
CA PRO A 181 2.43 11.26 -27.21
C PRO A 181 1.82 9.85 -27.32
N GLY A 182 1.82 9.25 -28.52
CA GLY A 182 1.28 7.91 -28.74
C GLY A 182 2.01 6.78 -28.01
N LEU A 183 3.30 6.97 -27.61
CA LEU A 183 4.06 5.96 -26.88
C LEU A 183 3.77 5.95 -25.37
N PHE A 184 3.23 7.04 -24.83
CA PHE A 184 2.96 7.21 -23.39
C PHE A 184 1.46 7.27 -23.06
N GLN A 185 0.60 6.85 -24.00
CA GLN A 185 -0.83 6.69 -23.72
C GLN A 185 -1.05 5.33 -23.08
N LEU A 186 -1.67 5.32 -21.89
CA LEU A 186 -2.20 4.08 -21.34
C LEU A 186 -3.29 3.56 -22.28
N PRO A 187 -3.30 2.26 -22.65
CA PRO A 187 -4.43 1.71 -23.38
C PRO A 187 -5.70 1.98 -22.58
N VAL A 188 -6.73 2.51 -23.23
CA VAL A 188 -8.06 2.83 -22.67
C VAL A 188 -8.69 1.64 -21.91
N ARG A 189 -8.13 0.45 -22.07
CA ARG A 189 -8.51 -0.79 -21.39
C ARG A 189 -8.12 -0.87 -19.90
N ALA A 190 -7.31 0.05 -19.36
CA ALA A 190 -6.91 0.05 -17.95
C ALA A 190 -8.05 0.47 -17.00
N ALA A 191 -9.05 1.17 -17.51
CA ALA A 191 -10.36 1.29 -16.89
C ALA A 191 -11.30 0.28 -17.58
N ALA A 192 -11.07 -1.02 -17.40
CA ALA A 192 -12.13 -1.98 -17.72
C ALA A 192 -13.37 -1.52 -16.94
N PRO A 193 -14.54 -1.35 -17.57
CA PRO A 193 -15.76 -1.13 -16.83
C PRO A 193 -15.83 -2.30 -15.84
N LEU A 194 -15.70 -2.01 -14.56
CA LEU A 194 -16.21 -2.91 -13.53
C LEU A 194 -17.66 -3.10 -13.96
N ALA A 195 -18.00 -4.26 -14.48
CA ALA A 195 -19.16 -4.63 -15.25
C ALA A 195 -20.23 -3.54 -15.25
N ALA A 196 -20.48 -2.92 -16.40
CA ALA A 196 -21.62 -2.05 -16.57
C ALA A 196 -22.86 -2.88 -16.22
N GLY A 197 -23.22 -2.84 -14.92
CA GLY A 197 -24.49 -3.33 -14.48
C GLY A 197 -25.52 -2.57 -15.30
N SER A 198 -26.25 -3.28 -16.12
CA SER A 198 -27.35 -2.79 -16.91
C SER A 198 -28.10 -1.76 -16.09
N ALA A 199 -28.18 -0.54 -16.58
CA ALA A 199 -29.06 0.48 -16.06
C ALA A 199 -30.51 -0.01 -16.28
N ASP A 200 -30.95 -0.85 -15.35
CA ASP A 200 -32.35 -1.19 -15.22
C ASP A 200 -33.03 0.09 -14.71
N GLY A 201 -33.81 0.74 -15.53
CA GLY A 201 -34.43 2.05 -15.28
C GLY A 201 -35.39 2.09 -14.06
N SER A 202 -35.46 1.00 -13.27
CA SER A 202 -36.26 0.88 -12.05
C SER A 202 -35.47 1.08 -10.74
N ALA A 203 -34.15 1.22 -10.81
CA ALA A 203 -33.31 1.29 -9.61
C ALA A 203 -33.26 2.71 -9.01
N PRO A 204 -33.36 2.88 -7.67
CA PRO A 204 -33.33 4.19 -7.02
C PRO A 204 -32.05 4.97 -7.37
N GLU A 205 -32.18 6.28 -7.62
CA GLU A 205 -31.04 7.14 -7.90
C GLU A 205 -30.03 7.14 -6.75
N PRO A 206 -28.70 7.18 -7.07
CA PRO A 206 -27.68 7.30 -6.06
C PRO A 206 -27.84 8.59 -5.23
N ILE A 207 -27.53 8.53 -3.94
CA ILE A 207 -27.62 9.70 -3.03
C ILE A 207 -26.74 10.85 -3.52
N HIS A 208 -25.51 10.53 -3.95
CA HIS A 208 -24.61 11.46 -4.63
C HIS A 208 -24.51 11.04 -6.11
N GLY A 209 -25.58 11.32 -6.88
CA GLY A 209 -25.66 11.08 -8.30
C GLY A 209 -24.93 12.13 -9.14
N ASP A 210 -24.88 11.94 -10.46
CA ASP A 210 -24.17 12.84 -11.39
C ASP A 210 -24.80 14.23 -11.44
N ALA A 211 -26.14 14.31 -11.29
CA ALA A 211 -26.88 15.56 -11.22
C ALA A 211 -26.84 16.24 -9.85
N THR A 212 -26.34 15.55 -8.80
CA THR A 212 -26.27 16.13 -7.46
C THR A 212 -25.22 17.24 -7.45
N PRO A 213 -25.55 18.49 -7.02
CA PRO A 213 -24.59 19.57 -6.97
C PRO A 213 -23.44 19.24 -5.99
N THR A 214 -22.26 19.77 -6.30
CA THR A 214 -21.08 19.63 -5.42
C THR A 214 -21.41 20.20 -4.05
N PRO A 215 -21.24 19.43 -2.95
CA PRO A 215 -21.53 19.88 -1.60
C PRO A 215 -20.80 21.19 -1.26
N ALA A 216 -21.41 22.04 -0.43
CA ALA A 216 -20.82 23.33 -0.06
C ALA A 216 -19.41 23.22 0.55
N HIS A 217 -19.14 22.15 1.31
CA HIS A 217 -17.82 21.90 1.89
C HIS A 217 -16.77 21.44 0.88
N ALA A 218 -17.18 20.94 -0.28
CA ALA A 218 -16.30 20.50 -1.36
C ALA A 218 -16.01 21.60 -2.40
N ARG A 219 -16.60 22.78 -2.23
CA ARG A 219 -16.25 23.95 -3.05
C ARG A 219 -14.93 24.54 -2.59
N PHE A 220 -14.13 24.99 -3.55
CA PHE A 220 -12.87 25.67 -3.25
C PHE A 220 -13.11 26.97 -2.47
N GLU A 221 -12.47 27.07 -1.30
CA GLU A 221 -12.51 28.26 -0.44
C GLU A 221 -11.10 28.52 0.12
N PRO A 222 -10.46 29.66 -0.19
CA PRO A 222 -9.06 29.93 0.23
C PRO A 222 -8.86 29.85 1.75
N ARG A 223 -9.84 30.28 2.53
CA ARG A 223 -9.79 30.23 3.99
C ARG A 223 -9.74 28.77 4.51
N ARG A 224 -10.53 27.88 3.92
CA ARG A 224 -10.52 26.45 4.29
C ARG A 224 -9.21 25.79 3.87
N LEU A 225 -8.70 26.14 2.69
CA LEU A 225 -7.39 25.67 2.24
C LEU A 225 -6.28 26.09 3.21
N ALA A 226 -6.24 27.39 3.59
CA ALA A 226 -5.25 27.90 4.54
C ALA A 226 -5.35 27.21 5.90
N LEU A 227 -6.57 26.98 6.42
CA LEU A 227 -6.78 26.25 7.66
C LEU A 227 -6.34 24.80 7.56
N THR A 228 -6.64 24.11 6.46
CA THR A 228 -6.21 22.72 6.24
C THR A 228 -4.70 22.60 6.15
N LEU A 229 -4.04 23.54 5.47
CA LEU A 229 -2.57 23.60 5.40
C LEU A 229 -1.95 23.90 6.77
N LEU A 230 -2.53 24.82 7.53
CA LEU A 230 -2.06 25.14 8.89
C LEU A 230 -2.20 23.93 9.82
N LEU A 231 -3.38 23.31 9.88
CA LEU A 231 -3.63 22.14 10.73
C LEU A 231 -2.78 20.95 10.28
N GLY A 232 -2.63 20.74 8.98
CA GLY A 232 -1.76 19.71 8.41
C GLY A 232 -0.30 19.94 8.74
N GLY A 233 0.16 21.18 8.61
CA GLY A 233 1.50 21.58 9.02
C GLY A 233 1.76 21.34 10.51
N LEU A 234 0.81 21.70 11.37
CA LEU A 234 0.88 21.41 12.80
C LEU A 234 0.89 19.90 13.09
N ALA A 235 0.08 19.12 12.38
CA ALA A 235 0.03 17.67 12.53
C ALA A 235 1.35 16.97 12.11
N ILE A 236 2.16 17.58 11.25
CA ILE A 236 3.51 17.13 10.90
C ILE A 236 4.53 17.67 11.91
N LEU A 237 4.52 18.99 12.14
CA LEU A 237 5.57 19.67 12.88
C LEU A 237 5.54 19.35 14.38
N THR A 238 4.35 19.29 14.98
CA THR A 238 4.23 19.02 16.43
C THR A 238 4.83 17.68 16.82
N PRO A 239 4.48 16.53 16.16
CA PRO A 239 5.13 15.26 16.48
C PRO A 239 6.64 15.29 16.19
N LEU A 240 7.10 15.96 15.12
CA LEU A 240 8.54 16.07 14.85
C LEU A 240 9.29 16.80 15.94
N LEU A 241 8.74 17.90 16.47
CA LEU A 241 9.33 18.64 17.59
C LEU A 241 9.32 17.83 18.89
N LEU A 242 8.22 17.10 19.15
CA LEU A 242 8.15 16.19 20.29
C LEU A 242 9.20 15.08 20.19
N LEU A 243 9.36 14.45 19.04
CA LEU A 243 10.37 13.42 18.80
C LEU A 243 11.79 13.98 18.92
N LEU A 244 12.02 15.21 18.44
CA LEU A 244 13.30 15.89 18.62
C LEU A 244 13.63 16.11 20.11
N GLY A 245 12.62 16.45 20.92
CA GLY A 245 12.78 16.62 22.37
C GLY A 245 12.98 15.30 23.12
N LEU A 246 12.34 14.22 22.66
CA LEU A 246 12.41 12.90 23.33
C LEU A 246 13.66 12.11 22.97
N ASP A 247 14.05 12.12 21.71
CA ASP A 247 15.04 11.19 21.12
C ASP A 247 16.29 11.92 20.58
N GLY A 248 16.26 13.27 20.57
CA GLY A 248 17.32 14.10 20.07
C GLY A 248 17.40 14.16 18.54
N ALA A 249 18.31 14.97 17.99
CA ALA A 249 18.44 15.23 16.56
C ALA A 249 18.81 13.98 15.73
N ASN A 250 19.55 13.05 16.33
CA ASN A 250 20.02 11.79 15.73
C ASN A 250 19.22 10.59 16.21
N GLY A 251 18.11 10.80 16.92
CA GLY A 251 17.29 9.76 17.47
C GLY A 251 16.64 8.87 16.42
N MET A 252 16.38 7.62 16.81
CA MET A 252 15.81 6.63 15.91
C MET A 252 14.39 6.98 15.46
N LEU A 253 13.54 7.43 16.40
CA LEU A 253 12.14 7.80 16.07
C LEU A 253 12.09 8.99 15.10
N LEU A 254 12.96 9.98 15.31
CA LEU A 254 13.03 11.13 14.39
C LEU A 254 13.58 10.72 13.02
N SER A 255 14.55 9.82 12.98
CA SER A 255 15.08 9.25 11.72
C SER A 255 14.00 8.46 10.97
N MET A 256 13.19 7.65 11.68
CA MET A 256 12.03 6.96 11.13
C MET A 256 10.99 7.95 10.61
N ALA A 257 10.61 8.96 11.38
CA ALA A 257 9.65 9.98 10.97
C ALA A 257 10.08 10.67 9.66
N ARG A 258 11.36 11.10 9.57
CA ARG A 258 11.93 11.73 8.36
C ARG A 258 11.97 10.77 7.17
N PHE A 259 12.38 9.52 7.38
CA PHE A 259 12.45 8.52 6.33
C PHE A 259 11.07 8.17 5.78
N PHE A 260 10.11 7.85 6.64
CA PHE A 260 8.79 7.47 6.22
C PHE A 260 7.93 8.62 5.66
N SER A 261 8.20 9.87 6.05
CA SER A 261 7.69 11.04 5.32
C SER A 261 8.14 11.08 3.86
N ARG A 262 9.42 10.76 3.59
CA ARG A 262 9.92 10.64 2.20
C ARG A 262 9.30 9.46 1.48
N VAL A 263 9.17 8.30 2.16
CA VAL A 263 8.47 7.12 1.61
C VAL A 263 7.07 7.50 1.14
N ALA A 264 6.30 8.24 1.95
CA ALA A 264 4.96 8.68 1.62
C ALA A 264 4.91 9.57 0.36
N LEU A 265 5.85 10.52 0.24
CA LEU A 265 5.91 11.45 -0.89
C LEU A 265 6.28 10.79 -2.23
N PHE A 266 7.00 9.67 -2.19
CA PHE A 266 7.43 8.94 -3.38
C PHE A 266 6.67 7.64 -3.61
N SER A 267 5.60 7.38 -2.86
CA SER A 267 4.79 6.16 -2.97
C SER A 267 3.79 6.26 -4.12
N PHE A 268 4.25 6.18 -5.36
CA PHE A 268 3.41 6.11 -6.56
C PHE A 268 3.19 4.66 -7.00
N GLY A 269 2.03 4.36 -7.60
CA GLY A 269 1.74 3.06 -8.22
C GLY A 269 1.54 1.90 -7.24
N GLY A 270 1.08 2.18 -6.04
CA GLY A 270 0.71 1.19 -5.04
C GLY A 270 1.83 0.74 -4.11
N ALA A 271 1.46 -0.04 -3.10
CA ALA A 271 2.35 -0.43 -2.01
C ALA A 271 3.60 -1.19 -2.46
N TYR A 272 3.46 -2.13 -3.40
CA TYR A 272 4.61 -2.91 -3.88
C TYR A 272 5.71 -2.06 -4.51
N ALA A 273 5.34 -0.93 -5.09
CA ALA A 273 6.28 -0.06 -5.78
C ALA A 273 7.26 0.64 -4.82
N VAL A 274 6.83 1.00 -3.62
CA VAL A 274 7.65 1.70 -2.64
C VAL A 274 8.39 0.75 -1.68
N LEU A 275 7.97 -0.51 -1.59
CA LEU A 275 8.59 -1.50 -0.70
C LEU A 275 10.10 -1.72 -0.94
N PRO A 276 10.63 -1.69 -2.18
CA PRO A 276 12.08 -1.74 -2.40
C PRO A 276 12.82 -0.60 -1.71
N TYR A 277 12.24 0.61 -1.74
CA TYR A 277 12.82 1.76 -1.06
C TYR A 277 12.79 1.60 0.47
N VAL A 278 11.65 1.09 1.00
CA VAL A 278 11.55 0.78 2.42
C VAL A 278 12.55 -0.30 2.82
N ALA A 279 12.66 -1.40 2.06
CA ALA A 279 13.61 -2.48 2.33
C ALA A 279 15.06 -2.00 2.27
N GLN A 280 15.43 -1.23 1.25
CA GLN A 280 16.76 -0.67 1.12
C GLN A 280 17.10 0.27 2.29
N GLY A 281 16.19 1.15 2.66
CA GLY A 281 16.38 2.07 3.79
C GLY A 281 16.45 1.32 5.12
N ALA A 282 15.48 0.46 5.41
CA ALA A 282 15.39 -0.24 6.68
C ALA A 282 16.51 -1.25 6.91
N VAL A 283 16.99 -1.93 5.85
CA VAL A 283 18.03 -2.96 5.96
C VAL A 283 19.42 -2.40 5.75
N HIS A 284 19.67 -1.73 4.61
CA HIS A 284 21.03 -1.27 4.26
C HIS A 284 21.33 0.15 4.72
N GLY A 285 20.33 1.03 4.71
CA GLY A 285 20.53 2.44 5.07
C GLY A 285 20.68 2.66 6.56
N PHE A 286 19.77 2.12 7.34
CA PHE A 286 19.69 2.34 8.79
C PHE A 286 19.99 1.07 9.63
N GLY A 287 20.00 -0.12 9.02
CA GLY A 287 20.23 -1.37 9.75
C GLY A 287 19.14 -1.72 10.79
N TRP A 288 17.92 -1.23 10.60
CA TRP A 288 16.81 -1.50 11.53
C TRP A 288 16.39 -2.97 11.53
N LEU A 289 16.41 -3.60 10.35
CA LEU A 289 16.02 -4.99 10.14
C LEU A 289 17.07 -5.77 9.36
N THR A 290 17.08 -7.09 9.56
CA THR A 290 17.76 -8.02 8.64
C THR A 290 16.91 -8.24 7.37
N PRO A 291 17.52 -8.70 6.25
CA PRO A 291 16.77 -9.06 5.05
C PRO A 291 15.69 -10.11 5.32
N ALA A 292 15.96 -11.08 6.17
CA ALA A 292 15.00 -12.12 6.56
C ALA A 292 13.81 -11.56 7.32
N GLN A 293 14.05 -10.67 8.28
CA GLN A 293 12.98 -9.97 9.04
C GLN A 293 12.11 -9.11 8.11
N MET A 294 12.69 -8.49 7.08
CA MET A 294 11.92 -7.72 6.13
C MET A 294 10.94 -8.60 5.32
N VAL A 295 11.36 -9.81 4.93
CA VAL A 295 10.47 -10.78 4.27
C VAL A 295 9.39 -11.28 5.23
N ASP A 296 9.73 -11.54 6.50
CA ASP A 296 8.76 -11.93 7.53
C ASP A 296 7.70 -10.83 7.75
N GLY A 297 8.12 -9.56 7.78
CA GLY A 297 7.22 -8.41 7.87
C GLY A 297 6.26 -8.32 6.70
N LEU A 298 6.73 -8.60 5.48
CA LEU A 298 5.85 -8.66 4.31
C LEU A 298 4.85 -9.81 4.40
N ALA A 299 5.28 -10.98 4.89
CA ALA A 299 4.38 -12.10 5.12
C ALA A 299 3.25 -11.72 6.09
N LEU A 300 3.58 -11.04 7.18
CA LEU A 300 2.59 -10.52 8.14
C LEU A 300 1.68 -9.48 7.48
N GLY A 301 2.23 -8.56 6.69
CA GLY A 301 1.46 -7.55 5.97
C GLY A 301 0.42 -8.13 5.02
N GLU A 302 0.76 -9.21 4.32
CA GLU A 302 -0.17 -9.92 3.41
C GLU A 302 -1.28 -10.69 4.14
N THR A 303 -1.07 -11.02 5.42
CA THR A 303 -2.07 -11.71 6.25
C THR A 303 -3.05 -10.77 6.92
N THR A 304 -2.75 -9.46 6.96
CA THR A 304 -3.54 -8.47 7.68
C THR A 304 -4.59 -7.80 6.80
N PRO A 305 -5.75 -7.38 7.34
CA PRO A 305 -6.66 -6.52 6.62
C PRO A 305 -6.02 -5.15 6.39
N GLY A 306 -6.42 -4.43 5.34
CA GLY A 306 -5.97 -3.07 5.08
C GLY A 306 -4.87 -2.94 4.02
N PRO A 307 -4.31 -1.75 3.81
CA PRO A 307 -3.35 -1.49 2.75
C PRO A 307 -2.02 -2.19 3.03
N LEU A 308 -1.47 -2.87 2.03
CA LEU A 308 -0.21 -3.63 2.14
C LEU A 308 0.97 -2.79 2.66
N ILE A 309 0.99 -1.48 2.32
CA ILE A 309 2.03 -0.56 2.82
C ILE A 309 2.05 -0.49 4.37
N MET A 310 0.99 -0.98 5.05
CA MET A 310 0.96 -1.04 6.50
C MET A 310 2.13 -1.86 7.10
N VAL A 311 2.79 -2.71 6.32
CA VAL A 311 4.04 -3.39 6.73
C VAL A 311 5.08 -2.43 7.31
N VAL A 312 5.01 -1.14 6.99
CA VAL A 312 5.90 -0.11 7.59
C VAL A 312 5.73 -0.04 9.12
N ALA A 313 4.55 -0.37 9.65
CA ALA A 313 4.33 -0.45 11.10
C ALA A 313 5.19 -1.56 11.74
N PHE A 314 5.29 -2.71 11.08
CA PHE A 314 6.20 -3.78 11.49
C PHE A 314 7.66 -3.33 11.41
N VAL A 315 8.05 -2.62 10.35
CA VAL A 315 9.41 -2.10 10.19
C VAL A 315 9.78 -1.15 11.33
N GLY A 316 8.90 -0.20 11.66
CA GLY A 316 9.11 0.72 12.78
C GLY A 316 9.16 0.01 14.12
N PHE A 317 8.18 -0.86 14.37
CA PHE A 317 8.09 -1.64 15.59
C PHE A 317 9.33 -2.52 15.81
N LEU A 318 9.65 -3.36 14.83
CA LEU A 318 10.73 -4.33 14.99
C LEU A 318 12.11 -3.66 14.99
N GLY A 319 12.29 -2.57 14.21
CA GLY A 319 13.52 -1.78 14.26
C GLY A 319 13.79 -1.24 15.65
N ALA A 320 12.78 -0.68 16.31
CA ALA A 320 12.91 -0.17 17.68
C ALA A 320 13.06 -1.30 18.70
N TRP A 321 12.38 -2.43 18.50
CA TRP A 321 12.55 -3.63 19.34
C TRP A 321 13.99 -4.18 19.27
N ASN A 322 14.54 -4.31 18.08
CA ASN A 322 15.92 -4.77 17.86
C ASN A 322 16.96 -3.87 18.56
N ALA A 323 16.67 -2.57 18.66
CA ALA A 323 17.57 -1.60 19.28
C ALA A 323 17.47 -1.54 20.80
N SER A 324 16.27 -1.74 21.38
CA SER A 324 16.03 -1.43 22.80
C SER A 324 15.39 -2.55 23.60
N ALA A 325 14.83 -3.58 22.96
CA ALA A 325 13.99 -4.62 23.56
C ALA A 325 12.85 -4.07 24.44
N SER A 326 12.42 -2.82 24.19
CA SER A 326 11.37 -2.13 24.96
C SER A 326 10.06 -2.15 24.17
N LEU A 327 9.03 -2.83 24.70
CA LEU A 327 7.73 -2.91 24.05
C LEU A 327 7.04 -1.54 23.90
N PRO A 328 7.03 -0.64 24.92
CA PRO A 328 6.45 0.69 24.73
C PRO A 328 7.15 1.51 23.65
N TYR A 329 8.49 1.44 23.58
CA TYR A 329 9.27 2.14 22.56
C TYR A 329 9.03 1.57 21.16
N ALA A 330 8.94 0.24 21.03
CA ALA A 330 8.61 -0.42 19.77
C ALA A 330 7.19 -0.08 19.27
N LEU A 331 6.19 -0.07 20.17
CA LEU A 331 4.82 0.36 19.82
C LEU A 331 4.79 1.83 19.38
N LEU A 332 5.48 2.72 20.10
CA LEU A 332 5.59 4.12 19.73
C LEU A 332 6.24 4.28 18.35
N ALA A 333 7.32 3.58 18.06
CA ALA A 333 7.99 3.61 16.76
C ALA A 333 7.07 3.13 15.62
N GLY A 334 6.34 2.04 15.83
CA GLY A 334 5.34 1.57 14.87
C GLY A 334 4.27 2.62 14.58
N LEU A 335 3.73 3.29 15.62
CA LEU A 335 2.74 4.37 15.47
C LEU A 335 3.33 5.60 14.79
N VAL A 336 4.56 6.00 15.12
CA VAL A 336 5.28 7.11 14.46
C VAL A 336 5.41 6.84 12.97
N VAL A 337 5.83 5.63 12.60
CA VAL A 337 5.99 5.24 11.20
C VAL A 337 4.65 5.25 10.46
N VAL A 338 3.59 4.72 11.06
CA VAL A 338 2.23 4.79 10.49
C VAL A 338 1.80 6.24 10.29
N TRP A 339 1.97 7.08 11.31
CA TRP A 339 1.60 8.50 11.25
C TRP A 339 2.25 9.20 10.06
N PHE A 340 3.57 9.13 9.96
CA PHE A 340 4.31 9.84 8.92
C PHE A 340 4.17 9.22 7.52
N THR A 341 3.77 7.96 7.41
CA THR A 341 3.46 7.32 6.13
C THR A 341 2.08 7.69 5.60
N PHE A 342 1.08 7.77 6.47
CA PHE A 342 -0.31 7.95 6.01
C PHE A 342 -0.80 9.40 6.08
N LEU A 343 -0.30 10.22 7.02
CA LEU A 343 -0.71 11.62 7.16
C LEU A 343 -0.62 12.43 5.85
N PRO A 344 0.47 12.33 5.04
CA PRO A 344 0.53 13.05 3.77
C PRO A 344 -0.64 12.68 2.82
N SER A 345 -1.07 11.44 2.80
CA SER A 345 -2.20 10.99 1.98
C SER A 345 -3.52 11.66 2.36
N PHE A 346 -3.77 11.82 3.67
CA PHE A 346 -4.93 12.59 4.15
C PHE A 346 -4.84 14.05 3.73
N LEU A 347 -3.66 14.66 3.84
CA LEU A 347 -3.45 16.05 3.46
C LEU A 347 -3.64 16.27 1.97
N PHE A 348 -3.13 15.39 1.12
CA PHE A 348 -3.34 15.47 -0.33
C PHE A 348 -4.82 15.43 -0.69
N ILE A 349 -5.61 14.61 -0.02
CA ILE A 349 -7.05 14.54 -0.27
C ILE A 349 -7.77 15.79 0.24
N LEU A 350 -7.49 16.23 1.47
CA LEU A 350 -8.19 17.36 2.07
C LEU A 350 -7.83 18.70 1.43
N VAL A 351 -6.60 18.85 0.94
CA VAL A 351 -6.09 20.03 0.24
C VAL A 351 -6.52 20.01 -1.24
N GLY A 352 -6.33 18.89 -1.91
CA GLY A 352 -6.52 18.77 -3.36
C GLY A 352 -7.95 18.44 -3.77
N GLY A 353 -8.75 17.78 -2.91
CA GLY A 353 -10.14 17.41 -3.22
C GLY A 353 -11.00 18.57 -3.73
N PRO A 354 -11.02 19.75 -3.06
CA PRO A 354 -11.77 20.91 -3.54
C PRO A 354 -11.30 21.42 -4.91
N LEU A 355 -10.01 21.31 -5.22
CA LEU A 355 -9.44 21.72 -6.51
C LEU A 355 -9.89 20.76 -7.64
N VAL A 356 -9.92 19.47 -7.34
CA VAL A 356 -10.33 18.43 -8.28
C VAL A 356 -11.83 18.48 -8.57
N GLU A 357 -12.66 18.69 -7.55
CA GLU A 357 -14.11 18.91 -7.75
C GLU A 357 -14.40 20.17 -8.56
N ALA A 358 -13.53 21.19 -8.50
CA ALA A 358 -13.66 22.40 -9.30
C ALA A 358 -13.20 22.23 -10.75
N SER A 359 -12.21 21.35 -11.03
CA SER A 359 -11.54 21.23 -12.33
C SER A 359 -12.18 20.23 -13.30
N ARG A 360 -13.16 19.47 -12.91
CA ARG A 360 -13.93 18.39 -13.60
C ARG A 360 -13.42 17.84 -14.94
N GLU A 361 -12.43 18.43 -15.60
CA GLU A 361 -11.84 18.05 -16.89
C GLU A 361 -10.32 18.30 -16.93
N ASP A 362 -9.57 17.41 -17.60
CA ASP A 362 -8.15 17.51 -17.98
C ASP A 362 -7.06 17.44 -16.89
N LEU A 363 -6.87 16.27 -16.33
CA LEU A 363 -5.58 15.96 -15.71
C LEU A 363 -4.59 15.42 -16.78
N ARG A 364 -3.83 16.32 -17.44
CA ARG A 364 -2.82 16.00 -18.47
C ARG A 364 -1.53 15.35 -17.91
N LEU A 365 -1.64 14.60 -16.82
CA LEU A 365 -0.51 13.91 -16.19
C LEU A 365 -0.30 12.47 -16.68
N GLY A 366 -1.06 12.04 -17.70
CA GLY A 366 -1.01 10.68 -18.24
C GLY A 366 0.40 10.21 -18.64
N PRO A 367 1.15 10.94 -19.50
CA PRO A 367 2.47 10.50 -19.94
C PRO A 367 3.51 10.35 -18.83
N PRO A 368 3.70 11.30 -17.88
CA PRO A 368 4.56 11.11 -16.73
C PRO A 368 4.20 9.88 -15.90
N MET A 369 2.90 9.69 -15.60
CA MET A 369 2.42 8.56 -14.82
C MET A 369 2.65 7.22 -15.54
N THR A 370 2.49 7.17 -16.86
CA THR A 370 2.79 5.98 -17.66
C THR A 370 4.26 5.57 -17.54
N ALA A 371 5.17 6.53 -17.65
CA ALA A 371 6.61 6.25 -17.53
C ALA A 371 7.00 5.86 -16.08
N ILE A 372 6.45 6.54 -15.08
CA ILE A 372 6.63 6.15 -13.66
C ILE A 372 6.14 4.71 -13.46
N THR A 373 4.92 4.38 -13.91
CA THR A 373 4.37 3.04 -13.75
C THR A 373 5.21 1.97 -14.47
N ALA A 374 5.77 2.29 -15.66
CA ALA A 374 6.71 1.40 -16.34
C ALA A 374 7.99 1.17 -15.53
N ALA A 375 8.59 2.24 -14.99
CA ALA A 375 9.76 2.12 -14.11
C ALA A 375 9.45 1.27 -12.87
N LEU A 376 8.24 1.42 -12.27
CA LEU A 376 7.82 0.66 -11.10
C LEU A 376 7.73 -0.85 -11.35
N VAL A 377 7.49 -1.31 -12.58
CA VAL A 377 7.60 -2.74 -12.91
C VAL A 377 9.01 -3.26 -12.63
N GLY A 378 10.04 -2.52 -13.08
CA GLY A 378 11.44 -2.85 -12.82
C GLY A 378 11.79 -2.78 -11.32
N VAL A 379 11.23 -1.79 -10.62
CA VAL A 379 11.40 -1.60 -9.17
C VAL A 379 10.84 -2.80 -8.39
N ILE A 380 9.63 -3.25 -8.70
CA ILE A 380 9.02 -4.43 -8.02
C ILE A 380 9.79 -5.71 -8.38
N ALA A 381 10.25 -5.84 -9.63
CA ALA A 381 11.10 -6.96 -10.03
C ALA A 381 12.42 -6.98 -9.25
N SER A 382 13.05 -5.82 -9.00
CA SER A 382 14.26 -5.73 -8.17
C SER A 382 14.00 -6.20 -6.73
N LEU A 383 12.83 -5.92 -6.16
CA LEU A 383 12.44 -6.42 -4.84
C LEU A 383 12.32 -7.96 -4.82
N ALA A 384 11.70 -8.53 -5.85
CA ALA A 384 11.60 -9.98 -5.96
C ALA A 384 13.01 -10.64 -6.02
N LEU A 385 13.93 -10.07 -6.79
CA LEU A 385 15.32 -10.53 -6.84
C LEU A 385 16.03 -10.37 -5.49
N TYR A 386 15.84 -9.23 -4.83
CA TYR A 386 16.39 -8.97 -3.51
C TYR A 386 15.93 -9.99 -2.46
N PHE A 387 14.64 -10.35 -2.46
CA PHE A 387 14.09 -11.34 -1.54
C PHE A 387 14.39 -12.79 -1.94
N ALA A 388 14.70 -13.05 -3.22
CA ALA A 388 15.07 -14.40 -3.64
C ALA A 388 16.30 -14.92 -2.89
N VAL A 389 17.28 -14.04 -2.59
CA VAL A 389 18.50 -14.44 -1.88
C VAL A 389 18.22 -14.98 -0.48
N PRO A 390 17.61 -14.23 0.48
CA PRO A 390 17.38 -14.73 1.83
C PRO A 390 16.35 -15.88 1.88
N VAL A 391 15.50 -16.02 0.86
CA VAL A 391 14.48 -17.08 0.79
C VAL A 391 15.04 -18.38 0.23
N LEU A 392 15.82 -18.30 -0.85
CA LEU A 392 16.31 -19.50 -1.55
C LEU A 392 17.71 -19.95 -1.09
N TRP A 393 18.48 -19.05 -0.45
CA TRP A 393 19.81 -19.35 0.12
C TRP A 393 19.91 -18.94 1.59
N PRO A 394 19.04 -19.45 2.47
CA PRO A 394 19.12 -19.15 3.89
C PRO A 394 20.45 -19.65 4.47
N GLY A 395 21.23 -18.73 5.08
CA GLY A 395 22.57 -19.08 5.61
C GLY A 395 23.58 -19.54 4.54
N GLY A 396 23.41 -19.12 3.29
CA GLY A 396 24.31 -19.46 2.18
C GLY A 396 24.11 -20.87 1.57
N ARG A 397 23.13 -21.63 2.04
CA ARG A 397 22.80 -22.95 1.49
C ARG A 397 21.52 -22.87 0.67
N PHE A 398 21.55 -23.46 -0.53
CA PHE A 398 20.36 -23.50 -1.39
C PHE A 398 19.27 -24.40 -0.79
N ASP A 399 18.05 -23.88 -0.71
CA ASP A 399 16.85 -24.59 -0.25
C ASP A 399 15.94 -24.95 -1.45
N PRO A 400 16.01 -26.22 -1.96
CA PRO A 400 15.21 -26.66 -3.10
C PRO A 400 13.71 -26.71 -2.77
N LEU A 401 13.33 -26.94 -1.48
CA LEU A 401 11.93 -26.96 -1.08
C LEU A 401 11.35 -25.55 -1.11
N ALA A 402 12.11 -24.55 -0.69
CA ALA A 402 11.69 -23.14 -0.80
C ALA A 402 11.47 -22.76 -2.27
N LEU A 403 12.34 -23.19 -3.20
CA LEU A 403 12.14 -22.95 -4.63
C LEU A 403 10.88 -23.64 -5.15
N LEU A 404 10.66 -24.91 -4.78
CA LEU A 404 9.46 -25.65 -5.17
C LEU A 404 8.18 -24.97 -4.67
N LEU A 405 8.16 -24.54 -3.40
CA LEU A 405 7.04 -23.84 -2.81
C LEU A 405 6.79 -22.48 -3.50
N ALA A 406 7.85 -21.71 -3.82
CA ALA A 406 7.73 -20.47 -4.55
C ALA A 406 7.19 -20.67 -5.97
N ALA A 407 7.67 -21.69 -6.69
CA ALA A 407 7.19 -22.04 -8.02
C ALA A 407 5.72 -22.47 -8.01
N LEU A 408 5.33 -23.33 -7.06
CA LEU A 408 3.95 -23.76 -6.88
C LEU A 408 3.04 -22.57 -6.53
N ALA A 409 3.45 -21.73 -5.59
CA ALA A 409 2.73 -20.52 -5.21
C ALA A 409 2.52 -19.58 -6.40
N LEU A 410 3.55 -19.36 -7.21
CA LEU A 410 3.48 -18.55 -8.42
C LEU A 410 2.52 -19.15 -9.45
N LEU A 411 2.55 -20.45 -9.65
CA LEU A 411 1.65 -21.17 -10.56
C LEU A 411 0.18 -21.02 -10.11
N LEU A 412 -0.10 -21.19 -8.82
CA LEU A 412 -1.44 -21.03 -8.25
C LEU A 412 -1.95 -19.59 -8.43
N LEU A 413 -1.11 -18.59 -8.15
CA LEU A 413 -1.45 -17.17 -8.36
C LEU A 413 -1.75 -16.85 -9.83
N ARG A 414 -0.98 -17.44 -10.76
CA ARG A 414 -1.23 -17.28 -12.21
C ARG A 414 -2.52 -17.93 -12.68
N ARG A 415 -2.96 -18.99 -12.00
CA ARG A 415 -4.26 -19.64 -12.23
C ARG A 415 -5.43 -18.91 -11.54
N GLY A 416 -5.19 -17.77 -10.90
CA GLY A 416 -6.24 -16.96 -10.25
C GLY A 416 -6.54 -17.32 -8.81
N PHE A 417 -5.71 -18.17 -8.17
CA PHE A 417 -5.86 -18.47 -6.75
C PHE A 417 -5.61 -17.20 -5.92
N GLY A 418 -6.42 -17.00 -4.87
CA GLY A 418 -6.33 -15.81 -4.04
C GLY A 418 -5.08 -15.80 -3.14
N VAL A 419 -4.62 -14.60 -2.78
CA VAL A 419 -3.46 -14.41 -1.90
C VAL A 419 -3.72 -14.99 -0.50
N LEU A 420 -4.88 -14.71 0.11
CA LEU A 420 -5.22 -15.19 1.46
C LEU A 420 -5.22 -16.72 1.59
N PRO A 421 -5.92 -17.49 0.74
CA PRO A 421 -5.86 -18.94 0.81
C PRO A 421 -4.46 -19.49 0.49
N LEU A 422 -3.67 -18.81 -0.35
CA LEU A 422 -2.27 -19.18 -0.61
C LEU A 422 -1.43 -19.07 0.67
N ILE A 423 -1.53 -17.97 1.38
CA ILE A 423 -0.81 -17.73 2.63
C ILE A 423 -1.27 -18.71 3.72
N GLY A 424 -2.59 -18.93 3.83
CA GLY A 424 -3.13 -19.94 4.76
C GLY A 424 -2.59 -21.34 4.46
N GLY A 425 -2.55 -21.73 3.18
CA GLY A 425 -1.94 -23.00 2.73
C GLY A 425 -0.46 -23.09 3.05
N ALA A 426 0.30 -22.03 2.81
CA ALA A 426 1.71 -21.98 3.16
C ALA A 426 1.93 -22.11 4.68
N GLY A 427 1.12 -21.43 5.49
CA GLY A 427 1.16 -21.58 6.94
C GLY A 427 0.90 -23.02 7.40
N LEU A 428 -0.10 -23.70 6.80
CA LEU A 428 -0.37 -25.13 7.06
C LEU A 428 0.83 -26.03 6.68
N VAL A 429 1.50 -25.76 5.57
CA VAL A 429 2.73 -26.50 5.19
C VAL A 429 3.82 -26.31 6.26
N GLY A 430 3.99 -25.08 6.78
CA GLY A 430 4.93 -24.81 7.87
C GLY A 430 4.58 -25.58 9.16
N LEU A 431 3.30 -25.60 9.54
CA LEU A 431 2.80 -26.40 10.68
C LEU A 431 3.03 -27.90 10.50
N LEU A 432 2.73 -28.44 9.32
CA LEU A 432 2.98 -29.86 9.01
C LEU A 432 4.46 -30.20 9.11
N ARG A 433 5.34 -29.36 8.58
CA ARG A 433 6.78 -29.53 8.72
C ARG A 433 7.21 -29.58 10.18
N PHE A 434 6.68 -28.70 11.02
CA PHE A 434 6.95 -28.70 12.46
C PHE A 434 6.52 -30.00 13.13
N VAL A 435 5.30 -30.49 12.87
CA VAL A 435 4.78 -31.75 13.42
C VAL A 435 5.66 -32.93 13.00
N VAL A 436 6.04 -33.00 11.72
CA VAL A 436 6.92 -34.06 11.22
C VAL A 436 8.30 -33.99 11.90
N SER A 437 8.84 -32.78 12.13
CA SER A 437 10.13 -32.62 12.82
C SER A 437 10.06 -33.10 14.28
N LEU A 438 8.94 -32.89 14.95
CA LEU A 438 8.72 -33.39 16.32
C LEU A 438 8.61 -34.93 16.35
N ALA A 439 7.91 -35.51 15.37
CA ALA A 439 7.76 -36.97 15.28
C ALA A 439 9.08 -37.69 14.88
N ALA A 440 10.01 -36.99 14.25
CA ALA A 440 11.32 -37.50 13.88
C ALA A 440 12.38 -37.37 15.00
N LEU A 441 12.06 -36.72 16.13
CA LEU A 441 12.94 -36.71 17.30
C LEU A 441 12.90 -38.11 17.92
N PRO A 442 14.06 -38.74 18.17
CA PRO A 442 14.09 -40.03 18.85
C PRO A 442 13.45 -39.87 20.23
N ALA A 443 12.52 -40.75 20.57
CA ALA A 443 11.99 -40.84 21.92
C ALA A 443 13.20 -41.03 22.86
N THR A 444 13.56 -39.96 23.59
CA THR A 444 14.58 -40.09 24.64
C THR A 444 14.02 -41.00 25.67
N PRO A 445 14.74 -42.06 26.09
CA PRO A 445 14.31 -43.00 27.09
C PRO A 445 14.13 -42.33 28.45
#